data_fabecdce87bf7eb6999dab9dde456b8f
#
_entry.id   fabecdce87bf7eb6999dab9dde456b8f
#
_cell.length_a   1.000
_cell.length_b   1.000
_cell.length_c   1.000
_cell.angle_alpha   90.00
_cell.angle_beta   90.00
_cell.angle_gamma   90.00
#
_symmetry.space_group_name_H-M   'P 1'
#
loop_
_entity.id
_entity.type
_entity.pdbx_description
1 polymer ?
#
loop_
_entity_poly.entity_id
_entity_poly.type
_entity_poly.pdbx_seq_one_letter_code
_entity_poly.pdbx_strand_id
1 'polypeptide(L)'
;MTRKNLKFMVAALAVAMTAGIFTGCAGKSTSETKQTGLSGSITASGSTALQPLADLASQKFTDKNPGATVSVQGGGSGTGLTQVSSGSSQIGNSDIYAKDKTGIDATALKDNKVCVIGFAAVTNKKANVTSLTKQQLIGIFTGKIKNWKEVGGADIKITIINRAKSSGTRATFIKYALDGKQEAAGLTEDSSGAVEKVVKQTDGAISYLALSYFADATKKEGLNVLKIDGVEATTANITTDKYKIWSYEHMYTKGESTGVTKAFLTYMLSDEMKASIVKLGYIPMADMKATRD
;
A
#
# COMPACT_ATOMS: atom_id res chain seq x y z
N MET A 1 5.03 1.54 64.83
CA MET A 1 6.03 0.60 65.38
C MET A 1 6.78 0.07 64.19
N THR A 2 7.98 0.22 63.99
CA THR A 2 9.24 0.64 64.52
C THR A 2 10.31 0.39 63.44
N ARG A 3 11.06 1.40 63.17
CA ARG A 3 12.33 1.42 62.38
C ARG A 3 13.32 0.35 62.86
N LYS A 4 14.26 -0.04 61.97
CA LYS A 4 15.74 -0.05 62.21
C LYS A 4 16.39 -0.71 60.98
N ASN A 5 17.11 0.06 60.18
CA ASN A 5 18.54 0.31 60.14
C ASN A 5 19.40 -0.95 60.19
N LEU A 6 20.19 -1.20 59.14
CA LEU A 6 21.59 -1.52 59.30
C LEU A 6 22.39 -1.30 58.02
N LYS A 7 23.26 -0.48 58.14
CA LYS A 7 24.47 0.12 57.67
C LYS A 7 25.54 -0.87 57.14
N PHE A 8 26.15 -0.43 56.04
CA PHE A 8 27.57 -0.48 55.65
C PHE A 8 28.41 -1.73 56.01
N MET A 9 29.05 -2.29 54.94
CA MET A 9 30.44 -2.66 55.02
C MET A 9 31.14 -2.48 53.68
N VAL A 10 32.04 -1.50 53.66
CA VAL A 10 33.09 -1.26 52.67
C VAL A 10 34.29 -2.07 53.10
N ALA A 11 34.88 -2.83 52.22
CA ALA A 11 36.24 -3.33 52.38
C ALA A 11 36.99 -3.25 51.05
N ALA A 12 37.87 -2.28 50.99
CA ALA A 12 38.90 -2.14 49.97
C ALA A 12 40.04 -3.14 50.30
N LEU A 13 40.56 -3.81 49.29
CA LEU A 13 41.93 -4.37 49.35
C LEU A 13 42.64 -4.13 48.02
N ALA A 14 43.83 -3.55 48.17
CA ALA A 14 44.68 -3.06 47.11
C ALA A 14 45.72 -4.12 46.69
N VAL A 15 46.10 -4.06 45.41
CA VAL A 15 47.45 -4.22 44.82
C VAL A 15 48.21 -5.52 45.01
N ALA A 16 48.48 -6.20 43.90
CA ALA A 16 49.79 -6.77 43.60
C ALA A 16 50.02 -6.80 42.09
N MET A 17 50.92 -5.97 41.59
CA MET A 17 51.57 -6.07 40.28
C MET A 17 52.49 -7.31 40.27
N THR A 18 52.31 -8.15 39.25
CA THR A 18 53.36 -9.02 38.77
C THR A 18 53.42 -8.91 37.24
N ALA A 19 54.53 -8.33 36.80
CA ALA A 19 54.93 -8.31 35.40
C ALA A 19 55.31 -9.76 35.01
N GLY A 20 54.60 -10.29 34.06
CA GLY A 20 54.87 -11.52 33.33
C GLY A 20 55.03 -11.25 31.87
N ILE A 21 56.22 -11.15 31.38
CA ILE A 21 56.56 -11.13 29.96
C ILE A 21 56.29 -12.52 29.40
N PHE A 22 55.28 -12.62 28.52
CA PHE A 22 55.13 -13.75 27.60
C PHE A 22 55.24 -13.27 26.16
N THR A 23 56.42 -13.59 25.62
CA THR A 23 56.72 -13.58 24.19
C THR A 23 55.85 -14.60 23.45
N GLY A 24 55.25 -14.16 22.39
CA GLY A 24 55.06 -14.90 21.16
C GLY A 24 54.01 -15.99 21.11
N CYS A 25 52.92 -15.66 20.43
CA CYS A 25 52.36 -16.55 19.41
C CYS A 25 51.62 -15.69 18.38
N ALA A 26 52.08 -15.76 17.15
CA ALA A 26 51.38 -15.23 15.98
C ALA A 26 50.02 -15.90 15.88
N GLY A 27 49.03 -15.32 16.55
CA GLY A 27 47.63 -15.65 16.41
C GLY A 27 47.11 -14.99 15.15
N LYS A 28 46.80 -15.82 14.18
CA LYS A 28 46.06 -15.58 12.97
C LYS A 28 44.96 -14.53 13.23
N SER A 29 45.14 -13.33 12.69
CA SER A 29 44.08 -12.36 12.58
C SER A 29 42.93 -13.06 11.87
N THR A 30 41.91 -13.42 12.60
CA THR A 30 40.60 -13.68 12.04
C THR A 30 40.20 -12.36 11.41
N SER A 31 40.45 -12.23 10.14
CA SER A 31 39.80 -11.21 9.34
C SER A 31 38.30 -11.35 9.60
N GLU A 32 37.76 -10.47 10.41
CA GLU A 32 36.31 -10.22 10.35
C GLU A 32 36.02 -9.99 8.90
N THR A 33 35.42 -10.96 8.26
CA THR A 33 34.86 -10.82 6.93
C THR A 33 33.84 -9.70 7.09
N LYS A 34 34.23 -8.47 6.75
CA LYS A 34 33.30 -7.39 6.56
C LYS A 34 32.24 -7.96 5.62
N GLN A 35 31.08 -8.26 6.17
CA GLN A 35 29.94 -8.67 5.38
C GLN A 35 29.63 -7.49 4.46
N THR A 36 30.14 -7.53 3.23
CA THR A 36 29.96 -6.53 2.18
C THR A 36 28.54 -6.60 1.62
N GLY A 37 27.61 -7.11 2.40
CA GLY A 37 26.21 -7.23 2.05
C GLY A 37 25.44 -5.92 2.31
N LEU A 38 24.37 -5.74 1.57
CA LEU A 38 23.42 -4.67 1.77
C LEU A 38 22.83 -4.75 3.20
N SER A 39 22.90 -3.64 3.96
CA SER A 39 22.40 -3.58 5.33
C SER A 39 21.72 -2.24 5.63
N GLY A 40 20.76 -2.27 6.54
CA GLY A 40 19.99 -1.11 6.98
C GLY A 40 18.50 -1.33 6.95
N SER A 41 17.73 -0.35 7.46
CA SER A 41 16.27 -0.40 7.51
C SER A 41 15.67 0.82 6.82
N ILE A 42 14.60 0.60 6.07
CA ILE A 42 13.82 1.65 5.42
C ILE A 42 12.32 1.44 5.70
N THR A 43 11.56 2.53 5.59
CA THR A 43 10.10 2.51 5.64
C THR A 43 9.54 2.88 4.28
N ALA A 44 8.61 2.07 3.77
CA ALA A 44 7.76 2.34 2.61
C ALA A 44 6.32 2.51 3.10
N SER A 45 5.77 3.73 3.02
CA SER A 45 4.46 4.04 3.59
C SER A 45 3.50 4.60 2.56
N GLY A 46 2.19 4.38 2.75
CA GLY A 46 1.18 5.05 1.93
C GLY A 46 0.07 4.15 1.38
N SER A 47 -0.01 4.00 0.05
CA SER A 47 -1.09 3.29 -0.62
C SER A 47 -1.36 1.90 -0.02
N THR A 48 -2.61 1.70 0.40
CA THR A 48 -3.10 0.38 0.84
C THR A 48 -3.55 -0.49 -0.34
N ALA A 49 -3.65 0.07 -1.54
CA ALA A 49 -3.88 -0.69 -2.77
C ALA A 49 -2.59 -1.37 -3.26
N LEU A 50 -1.42 -0.69 -3.11
CA LEU A 50 -0.10 -1.24 -3.41
C LEU A 50 0.42 -2.15 -2.29
N GLN A 51 -0.10 -2.02 -1.07
CA GLN A 51 0.44 -2.70 0.11
C GLN A 51 0.62 -4.21 -0.06
N PRO A 52 -0.32 -4.99 -0.62
CA PRO A 52 -0.12 -6.44 -0.79
C PRO A 52 1.12 -6.80 -1.63
N LEU A 53 1.44 -6.00 -2.66
CA LEU A 53 2.63 -6.22 -3.49
C LEU A 53 3.90 -5.77 -2.76
N ALA A 54 3.85 -4.63 -2.07
CA ALA A 54 4.98 -4.09 -1.31
C ALA A 54 5.37 -5.01 -0.14
N ASP A 55 4.40 -5.59 0.57
CA ASP A 55 4.62 -6.56 1.65
C ASP A 55 5.30 -7.83 1.12
N LEU A 56 4.78 -8.40 0.01
CA LEU A 56 5.39 -9.57 -0.61
C LEU A 56 6.82 -9.28 -1.10
N ALA A 57 7.02 -8.12 -1.72
CA ALA A 57 8.34 -7.71 -2.19
C ALA A 57 9.33 -7.50 -1.04
N SER A 58 8.87 -6.85 0.04
CA SER A 58 9.66 -6.65 1.27
C SER A 58 10.15 -7.99 1.84
N GLN A 59 9.25 -8.97 1.98
CA GLN A 59 9.60 -10.30 2.48
C GLN A 59 10.65 -10.97 1.58
N LYS A 60 10.39 -11.08 0.28
CA LYS A 60 11.31 -11.71 -0.67
C LYS A 60 12.66 -10.98 -0.76
N PHE A 61 12.66 -9.65 -0.65
CA PHE A 61 13.87 -8.84 -0.66
C PHE A 61 14.72 -9.09 0.59
N THR A 62 14.10 -9.16 1.77
CA THR A 62 14.78 -9.46 3.04
C THR A 62 15.34 -10.87 3.07
N ASP A 63 14.61 -11.86 2.52
CA ASP A 63 15.09 -13.25 2.40
C ASP A 63 16.40 -13.32 1.58
N LYS A 64 16.55 -12.46 0.56
CA LYS A 64 17.78 -12.35 -0.26
C LYS A 64 18.85 -11.47 0.35
N ASN A 65 18.48 -10.54 1.20
CA ASN A 65 19.35 -9.55 1.82
C ASN A 65 19.11 -9.52 3.34
N PRO A 66 19.58 -10.52 4.11
CA PRO A 66 19.23 -10.64 5.53
C PRO A 66 19.69 -9.45 6.40
N GLY A 67 20.62 -8.64 5.92
CA GLY A 67 21.05 -7.39 6.57
C GLY A 67 20.15 -6.19 6.29
N ALA A 68 19.20 -6.31 5.38
CA ALA A 68 18.31 -5.22 4.96
C ALA A 68 16.86 -5.49 5.36
N THR A 69 16.18 -4.48 5.90
CA THR A 69 14.78 -4.56 6.31
C THR A 69 13.97 -3.46 5.62
N VAL A 70 12.81 -3.83 5.08
CA VAL A 70 11.84 -2.89 4.52
C VAL A 70 10.53 -3.00 5.32
N SER A 71 10.20 -1.98 6.09
CA SER A 71 8.93 -1.88 6.81
C SER A 71 7.87 -1.25 5.90
N VAL A 72 6.79 -1.98 5.61
CA VAL A 72 5.68 -1.47 4.80
C VAL A 72 4.54 -1.02 5.70
N GLN A 73 4.03 0.19 5.47
CA GLN A 73 2.97 0.80 6.27
C GLN A 73 1.87 1.36 5.38
N GLY A 74 0.60 1.17 5.78
CA GLY A 74 -0.55 1.79 5.13
C GLY A 74 -0.69 3.28 5.44
N GLY A 75 -1.91 3.79 5.32
CA GLY A 75 -2.28 5.19 5.62
C GLY A 75 -2.83 5.96 4.43
N GLY A 76 -2.76 5.36 3.23
CA GLY A 76 -3.22 5.95 1.97
C GLY A 76 -2.15 6.78 1.28
N SER A 77 -2.32 6.99 -0.03
CA SER A 77 -1.37 7.66 -0.92
C SER A 77 -0.98 9.06 -0.44
N GLY A 78 -1.96 9.83 0.06
CA GLY A 78 -1.71 11.17 0.57
C GLY A 78 -0.79 11.18 1.81
N THR A 79 -0.89 10.17 2.68
CA THR A 79 0.01 9.99 3.81
C THR A 79 1.41 9.63 3.33
N GLY A 80 1.53 8.66 2.41
CA GLY A 80 2.82 8.28 1.83
C GLY A 80 3.55 9.44 1.18
N LEU A 81 2.85 10.23 0.35
CA LEU A 81 3.41 11.42 -0.28
C LEU A 81 3.87 12.47 0.73
N THR A 82 3.09 12.70 1.79
CA THR A 82 3.48 13.64 2.85
C THR A 82 4.71 13.15 3.61
N GLN A 83 4.75 11.87 3.98
CA GLN A 83 5.86 11.30 4.75
C GLN A 83 7.17 11.24 3.96
N VAL A 84 7.13 10.88 2.67
CA VAL A 84 8.34 10.89 1.84
C VAL A 84 8.83 12.32 1.57
N SER A 85 7.92 13.27 1.35
CA SER A 85 8.26 14.68 1.15
C SER A 85 8.96 15.27 2.39
N SER A 86 8.47 14.97 3.59
CA SER A 86 9.09 15.37 4.86
C SER A 86 10.37 14.59 5.21
N GLY A 87 10.63 13.45 4.54
CA GLY A 87 11.73 12.55 4.87
C GLY A 87 11.44 11.59 6.03
N SER A 88 10.18 11.54 6.52
CA SER A 88 9.76 10.61 7.60
C SER A 88 9.68 9.16 7.12
N SER A 89 9.54 8.92 5.81
CA SER A 89 9.72 7.61 5.19
C SER A 89 10.66 7.73 3.98
N GLN A 90 11.35 6.64 3.65
CA GLN A 90 12.26 6.58 2.52
C GLN A 90 11.52 6.40 1.20
N ILE A 91 10.35 5.75 1.25
CA ILE A 91 9.50 5.51 0.08
C ILE A 91 8.07 5.92 0.41
N GLY A 92 7.45 6.71 -0.47
CA GLY A 92 6.04 7.06 -0.44
C GLY A 92 5.25 6.28 -1.50
N ASN A 93 4.44 5.32 -1.07
CA ASN A 93 3.58 4.53 -1.94
C ASN A 93 2.32 5.31 -2.32
N SER A 94 1.96 5.36 -3.61
CA SER A 94 0.86 6.19 -4.06
C SER A 94 0.15 5.67 -5.32
N ASP A 95 -1.19 5.73 -5.32
CA ASP A 95 -2.06 5.49 -6.48
C ASP A 95 -2.28 6.77 -7.31
N ILE A 96 -1.74 7.91 -6.86
CA ILE A 96 -1.87 9.21 -7.52
C ILE A 96 -0.52 9.85 -7.76
N TYR A 97 -0.45 10.73 -8.74
CA TYR A 97 0.73 11.54 -8.96
C TYR A 97 1.00 12.49 -7.79
N ALA A 98 2.27 12.70 -7.46
CA ALA A 98 2.66 13.64 -6.41
C ALA A 98 2.17 15.07 -6.71
N LYS A 99 2.13 15.48 -7.98
CA LYS A 99 1.60 16.78 -8.43
C LYS A 99 0.14 17.01 -8.08
N ASP A 100 -0.64 15.92 -7.92
CA ASP A 100 -2.08 15.99 -7.58
C ASP A 100 -2.31 16.11 -6.05
N LYS A 101 -1.23 16.03 -5.25
CA LYS A 101 -1.29 16.20 -3.79
C LYS A 101 -0.92 17.62 -3.39
N THR A 102 -1.88 18.33 -2.82
CA THR A 102 -1.62 19.68 -2.26
C THR A 102 -0.76 19.61 -0.99
N GLY A 103 0.02 20.67 -0.73
CA GLY A 103 0.78 20.85 0.52
C GLY A 103 2.12 20.11 0.55
N ILE A 104 2.63 19.64 -0.60
CA ILE A 104 3.98 19.09 -0.75
C ILE A 104 4.68 19.72 -1.97
N ASP A 105 6.00 19.68 -1.97
CA ASP A 105 6.78 19.98 -3.17
C ASP A 105 6.98 18.71 -3.99
N ALA A 106 6.14 18.54 -5.01
CA ALA A 106 6.20 17.37 -5.90
C ALA A 106 7.48 17.35 -6.76
N THR A 107 8.13 18.50 -6.99
CA THR A 107 9.34 18.58 -7.81
C THR A 107 10.57 18.01 -7.09
N ALA A 108 10.54 17.97 -5.77
CA ALA A 108 11.57 17.35 -4.94
C ALA A 108 11.45 15.80 -4.88
N LEU A 109 10.38 15.25 -5.45
CA LEU A 109 10.12 13.81 -5.41
C LEU A 109 10.45 13.15 -6.75
N LYS A 110 11.20 12.04 -6.67
CA LYS A 110 11.46 11.18 -7.82
C LYS A 110 10.38 10.11 -7.90
N ASP A 111 9.75 10.00 -9.06
CA ASP A 111 8.70 9.03 -9.35
C ASP A 111 9.28 7.70 -9.87
N ASN A 112 8.93 6.60 -9.24
CA ASN A 112 9.20 5.25 -9.72
C ASN A 112 7.85 4.54 -9.91
N LYS A 113 7.35 4.48 -11.16
CA LYS A 113 6.14 3.74 -11.52
C LYS A 113 6.47 2.24 -11.52
N VAL A 114 5.87 1.48 -10.60
CA VAL A 114 6.22 0.07 -10.39
C VAL A 114 5.28 -0.90 -11.08
N CYS A 115 4.00 -0.55 -11.20
CA CYS A 115 3.00 -1.34 -11.90
C CYS A 115 1.74 -0.51 -12.14
N VAL A 116 0.70 -1.14 -12.70
CA VAL A 116 -0.64 -0.56 -12.86
C VAL A 116 -1.64 -1.37 -12.07
N ILE A 117 -2.67 -0.70 -11.53
CA ILE A 117 -3.80 -1.33 -10.85
C ILE A 117 -5.13 -0.78 -11.33
N GLY A 118 -6.11 -1.66 -11.52
CA GLY A 118 -7.50 -1.29 -11.72
C GLY A 118 -8.24 -1.17 -10.39
N PHE A 119 -9.27 -0.35 -10.37
CA PHE A 119 -10.18 -0.23 -9.23
C PHE A 119 -11.60 -0.53 -9.68
N ALA A 120 -12.35 -1.30 -8.89
CA ALA A 120 -13.73 -1.65 -9.21
C ALA A 120 -14.67 -1.22 -8.10
N ALA A 121 -15.86 -0.78 -8.49
CA ALA A 121 -16.97 -0.66 -7.55
C ALA A 121 -17.39 -2.05 -7.07
N VAL A 122 -17.65 -2.18 -5.78
CA VAL A 122 -18.02 -3.43 -5.14
C VAL A 122 -19.23 -3.26 -4.25
N THR A 123 -20.09 -4.27 -4.23
CA THR A 123 -21.27 -4.28 -3.35
C THR A 123 -21.30 -5.55 -2.50
N ASN A 124 -22.02 -5.46 -1.39
CA ASN A 124 -22.50 -6.65 -0.70
C ASN A 124 -23.38 -7.48 -1.65
N LYS A 125 -23.27 -8.82 -1.61
CA LYS A 125 -24.05 -9.72 -2.48
C LYS A 125 -25.56 -9.54 -2.36
N LYS A 126 -26.06 -9.15 -1.20
CA LYS A 126 -27.51 -8.93 -0.99
C LYS A 126 -28.06 -7.73 -1.77
N ALA A 127 -27.20 -6.84 -2.25
CA ALA A 127 -27.63 -5.77 -3.18
C ALA A 127 -28.23 -6.34 -4.48
N ASN A 128 -27.83 -7.56 -4.86
CA ASN A 128 -28.28 -8.27 -6.06
C ASN A 128 -28.10 -7.47 -7.36
N VAL A 129 -26.96 -6.78 -7.48
CA VAL A 129 -26.55 -6.01 -8.66
C VAL A 129 -25.17 -6.45 -9.08
N THR A 130 -24.96 -6.64 -10.38
CA THR A 130 -23.67 -7.05 -10.98
C THR A 130 -23.14 -6.06 -12.02
N SER A 131 -23.96 -5.11 -12.43
CA SER A 131 -23.62 -4.07 -13.41
C SER A 131 -24.36 -2.78 -13.11
N LEU A 132 -23.70 -1.65 -13.32
CA LEU A 132 -24.30 -0.31 -13.28
C LEU A 132 -23.87 0.45 -14.52
N THR A 133 -24.72 1.38 -14.98
CA THR A 133 -24.23 2.43 -15.85
C THR A 133 -23.39 3.43 -15.05
N LYS A 134 -22.49 4.14 -15.71
CA LYS A 134 -21.71 5.19 -15.07
C LYS A 134 -22.59 6.25 -14.41
N GLN A 135 -23.72 6.58 -15.04
CA GLN A 135 -24.69 7.53 -14.48
C GLN A 135 -25.37 7.02 -13.20
N GLN A 136 -25.72 5.73 -13.16
CA GLN A 136 -26.25 5.10 -11.95
C GLN A 136 -25.20 5.09 -10.83
N LEU A 137 -23.94 4.75 -11.15
CA LEU A 137 -22.83 4.78 -10.19
C LEU A 137 -22.65 6.18 -9.60
N ILE A 138 -22.62 7.21 -10.44
CA ILE A 138 -22.56 8.60 -10.01
C ILE A 138 -23.80 8.96 -9.15
N GLY A 139 -24.99 8.55 -9.56
CA GLY A 139 -26.24 8.78 -8.82
C GLY A 139 -26.19 8.19 -7.40
N ILE A 140 -25.64 6.98 -7.27
CA ILE A 140 -25.46 6.31 -5.99
C ILE A 140 -24.44 7.07 -5.12
N PHE A 141 -23.23 7.27 -5.62
CA PHE A 141 -22.17 7.90 -4.82
C PHE A 141 -22.43 9.37 -4.50
N THR A 142 -23.25 10.06 -5.28
CA THR A 142 -23.70 11.44 -4.95
C THR A 142 -24.96 11.47 -4.08
N GLY A 143 -25.51 10.32 -3.68
CA GLY A 143 -26.66 10.21 -2.78
C GLY A 143 -28.01 10.52 -3.44
N LYS A 144 -28.06 10.57 -4.77
CA LYS A 144 -29.32 10.76 -5.53
C LYS A 144 -30.13 9.47 -5.59
N ILE A 145 -29.47 8.32 -5.79
CA ILE A 145 -30.05 6.98 -5.75
C ILE A 145 -29.75 6.41 -4.36
N LYS A 146 -30.79 6.00 -3.64
CA LYS A 146 -30.68 5.62 -2.22
C LYS A 146 -31.15 4.19 -1.93
N ASN A 147 -31.72 3.51 -2.90
CA ASN A 147 -32.21 2.15 -2.77
C ASN A 147 -31.78 1.34 -4.00
N TRP A 148 -31.33 0.11 -3.79
CA TRP A 148 -30.86 -0.75 -4.88
C TRP A 148 -31.94 -1.08 -5.90
N LYS A 149 -33.23 -1.12 -5.50
CA LYS A 149 -34.36 -1.33 -6.44
C LYS A 149 -34.43 -0.27 -7.54
N GLU A 150 -33.94 0.95 -7.32
CA GLU A 150 -33.92 2.03 -8.31
C GLU A 150 -32.99 1.72 -9.50
N VAL A 151 -32.10 0.74 -9.33
CA VAL A 151 -31.15 0.28 -10.35
C VAL A 151 -31.30 -1.21 -10.68
N GLY A 152 -32.44 -1.80 -10.36
CA GLY A 152 -32.77 -3.19 -10.68
C GLY A 152 -32.23 -4.23 -9.66
N GLY A 153 -31.80 -3.79 -8.50
CA GLY A 153 -31.35 -4.65 -7.40
C GLY A 153 -32.48 -4.98 -6.39
N ALA A 154 -32.07 -5.46 -5.25
CA ALA A 154 -32.98 -5.77 -4.13
C ALA A 154 -33.61 -4.50 -3.52
N ASP A 155 -34.76 -4.63 -2.86
CA ASP A 155 -35.37 -3.52 -2.11
C ASP A 155 -34.63 -3.33 -0.78
N ILE A 156 -33.42 -2.82 -0.86
CA ILE A 156 -32.51 -2.58 0.28
C ILE A 156 -31.92 -1.17 0.12
N LYS A 157 -31.83 -0.43 1.23
CA LYS A 157 -31.18 0.88 1.27
C LYS A 157 -29.69 0.77 0.90
N ILE A 158 -29.21 1.69 0.11
CA ILE A 158 -27.78 1.79 -0.22
C ILE A 158 -27.03 2.39 0.97
N THR A 159 -25.95 1.71 1.40
CA THR A 159 -24.99 2.21 2.39
C THR A 159 -23.65 2.47 1.71
N ILE A 160 -23.30 3.74 1.58
CA ILE A 160 -22.02 4.15 0.97
C ILE A 160 -20.91 3.96 2.00
N ILE A 161 -19.85 3.25 1.62
CA ILE A 161 -18.62 3.14 2.39
C ILE A 161 -17.55 3.92 1.65
N ASN A 162 -17.22 5.09 2.17
CA ASN A 162 -16.19 5.96 1.64
C ASN A 162 -14.81 5.57 2.16
N ARG A 163 -13.77 6.13 1.56
CA ARG A 163 -12.39 6.07 2.05
C ARG A 163 -11.99 7.42 2.64
N ALA A 164 -11.01 7.40 3.54
CA ALA A 164 -10.39 8.61 4.08
C ALA A 164 -9.88 9.53 2.96
N LYS A 165 -9.77 10.83 3.22
CA LYS A 165 -9.29 11.83 2.25
C LYS A 165 -7.85 11.59 1.78
N SER A 166 -7.04 10.87 2.56
CA SER A 166 -5.68 10.45 2.20
C SER A 166 -5.63 9.30 1.19
N SER A 167 -6.76 8.65 0.88
CA SER A 167 -6.81 7.49 -0.01
C SER A 167 -6.62 7.89 -1.48
N GLY A 168 -5.58 7.36 -2.11
CA GLY A 168 -5.37 7.48 -3.56
C GLY A 168 -6.43 6.72 -4.36
N THR A 169 -6.86 5.55 -3.87
CA THR A 169 -7.99 4.78 -4.45
C THR A 169 -9.24 5.64 -4.54
N ARG A 170 -9.56 6.40 -3.47
CA ARG A 170 -10.66 7.37 -3.48
C ARG A 170 -10.47 8.45 -4.54
N ALA A 171 -9.30 9.06 -4.56
CA ALA A 171 -9.00 10.13 -5.51
C ALA A 171 -9.12 9.64 -6.96
N THR A 172 -8.56 8.47 -7.27
CA THR A 172 -8.66 7.82 -8.58
C THR A 172 -10.10 7.47 -8.94
N PHE A 173 -10.86 6.92 -7.99
CA PHE A 173 -12.27 6.59 -8.22
C PHE A 173 -13.12 7.84 -8.47
N ILE A 174 -12.97 8.89 -7.68
CA ILE A 174 -13.64 10.17 -7.90
C ILE A 174 -13.32 10.73 -9.30
N LYS A 175 -12.03 10.73 -9.68
CA LYS A 175 -11.59 11.27 -10.97
C LYS A 175 -12.18 10.52 -12.16
N TYR A 176 -12.09 9.19 -12.17
CA TYR A 176 -12.39 8.38 -13.36
C TYR A 176 -13.75 7.69 -13.35
N ALA A 177 -14.29 7.37 -12.17
CA ALA A 177 -15.62 6.75 -12.05
C ALA A 177 -16.74 7.76 -11.84
N LEU A 178 -16.47 8.85 -11.11
CA LEU A 178 -17.49 9.84 -10.74
C LEU A 178 -17.36 11.17 -11.50
N ASP A 179 -16.50 11.27 -12.51
CA ASP A 179 -16.23 12.51 -13.27
C ASP A 179 -15.89 13.70 -12.36
N GLY A 180 -15.13 13.46 -11.31
CA GLY A 180 -14.70 14.47 -10.33
C GLY A 180 -15.78 14.86 -9.31
N LYS A 181 -16.98 14.27 -9.37
CA LYS A 181 -18.06 14.59 -8.42
C LYS A 181 -17.75 14.00 -7.05
N GLN A 182 -17.95 14.81 -6.02
CA GLN A 182 -17.70 14.41 -4.65
C GLN A 182 -18.72 13.38 -4.16
N GLU A 183 -18.27 12.45 -3.37
CA GLU A 183 -19.11 11.45 -2.73
C GLU A 183 -20.01 12.08 -1.66
N ALA A 184 -21.23 11.59 -1.56
CA ALA A 184 -22.11 11.89 -0.43
C ALA A 184 -21.55 11.34 0.88
N ALA A 185 -22.06 11.83 2.00
CA ALA A 185 -21.69 11.31 3.32
C ALA A 185 -22.02 9.82 3.45
N GLY A 186 -21.09 9.06 4.03
CA GLY A 186 -21.20 7.62 4.25
C GLY A 186 -20.28 7.20 5.41
N LEU A 187 -20.23 5.91 5.69
CA LEU A 187 -19.21 5.37 6.58
C LEU A 187 -17.83 5.58 5.94
N THR A 188 -16.81 5.77 6.74
CA THR A 188 -15.46 6.03 6.23
C THR A 188 -14.48 5.01 6.78
N GLU A 189 -13.72 4.40 5.88
CA GLU A 189 -12.70 3.41 6.21
C GLU A 189 -11.30 3.89 5.77
N ASP A 190 -10.30 3.61 6.62
CA ASP A 190 -8.93 4.10 6.42
C ASP A 190 -8.11 3.26 5.45
N SER A 191 -8.47 1.98 5.25
CA SER A 191 -7.71 1.05 4.41
C SER A 191 -8.59 0.24 3.47
N SER A 192 -7.99 -0.29 2.41
CA SER A 192 -8.69 -1.20 1.48
C SER A 192 -9.14 -2.49 2.17
N GLY A 193 -8.35 -3.03 3.10
CA GLY A 193 -8.73 -4.22 3.87
C GLY A 193 -9.93 -3.98 4.79
N ALA A 194 -10.04 -2.78 5.41
CA ALA A 194 -11.20 -2.41 6.20
C ALA A 194 -12.46 -2.29 5.33
N VAL A 195 -12.35 -1.67 4.15
CA VAL A 195 -13.46 -1.60 3.17
C VAL A 195 -13.94 -3.00 2.78
N GLU A 196 -13.03 -3.91 2.42
CA GLU A 196 -13.40 -5.29 2.06
C GLU A 196 -14.25 -5.94 3.15
N LYS A 197 -13.80 -5.84 4.40
CA LYS A 197 -14.50 -6.41 5.56
C LYS A 197 -15.87 -5.77 5.77
N VAL A 198 -15.95 -4.44 5.77
CA VAL A 198 -17.20 -3.71 6.06
C VAL A 198 -18.23 -3.94 4.97
N VAL A 199 -17.83 -3.93 3.68
CA VAL A 199 -18.78 -4.21 2.57
C VAL A 199 -19.33 -5.64 2.66
N LYS A 200 -18.51 -6.63 3.01
CA LYS A 200 -18.97 -8.01 3.20
C LYS A 200 -20.02 -8.15 4.33
N GLN A 201 -19.87 -7.35 5.39
CA GLN A 201 -20.69 -7.46 6.59
C GLN A 201 -21.92 -6.55 6.59
N THR A 202 -22.01 -5.58 5.69
CA THR A 202 -23.08 -4.57 5.67
C THR A 202 -24.01 -4.79 4.49
N ASP A 203 -25.25 -5.16 4.77
CA ASP A 203 -26.27 -5.34 3.75
C ASP A 203 -26.49 -4.04 2.98
N GLY A 204 -26.56 -4.15 1.65
CA GLY A 204 -26.71 -2.98 0.78
C GLY A 204 -25.49 -2.06 0.67
N ALA A 205 -24.36 -2.45 1.24
CA ALA A 205 -23.14 -1.64 1.13
C ALA A 205 -22.59 -1.57 -0.30
N ILE A 206 -22.03 -0.42 -0.63
CA ILE A 206 -21.22 -0.17 -1.84
C ILE A 206 -19.96 0.58 -1.47
N SER A 207 -18.86 0.23 -2.11
CA SER A 207 -17.58 0.94 -2.07
C SER A 207 -16.77 0.67 -3.33
N TYR A 208 -15.46 0.88 -3.28
CA TYR A 208 -14.51 0.58 -4.35
C TYR A 208 -13.21 0.01 -3.78
N LEU A 209 -12.63 -0.93 -4.50
CA LEU A 209 -11.40 -1.63 -4.11
C LEU A 209 -10.47 -1.78 -5.31
N ALA A 210 -9.17 -1.87 -5.03
CA ALA A 210 -8.17 -2.28 -6.01
C ALA A 210 -8.34 -3.75 -6.39
N LEU A 211 -8.05 -4.11 -7.64
CA LEU A 211 -8.21 -5.49 -8.14
C LEU A 211 -7.30 -6.49 -7.42
N SER A 212 -6.21 -6.04 -6.81
CA SER A 212 -5.36 -6.86 -5.95
C SER A 212 -6.10 -7.51 -4.77
N TYR A 213 -7.22 -6.92 -4.35
CA TYR A 213 -8.11 -7.50 -3.33
C TYR A 213 -9.03 -8.61 -3.88
N PHE A 214 -8.98 -8.88 -5.17
CA PHE A 214 -9.75 -9.94 -5.85
C PHE A 214 -8.88 -10.97 -6.56
N ALA A 215 -7.57 -10.89 -6.43
CA ALA A 215 -6.62 -11.83 -7.01
C ALA A 215 -6.84 -13.26 -6.48
N ASP A 216 -7.31 -13.37 -5.23
CA ASP A 216 -7.74 -14.62 -4.61
C ASP A 216 -9.25 -14.76 -4.70
N ALA A 217 -9.73 -15.90 -5.21
CA ALA A 217 -11.17 -16.18 -5.35
C ALA A 217 -11.91 -16.14 -4.01
N THR A 218 -11.27 -16.53 -2.91
CA THR A 218 -11.86 -16.50 -1.57
C THR A 218 -12.18 -15.08 -1.10
N LYS A 219 -11.41 -14.10 -1.56
CA LYS A 219 -11.63 -12.67 -1.26
C LYS A 219 -12.87 -12.10 -1.94
N LYS A 220 -13.32 -12.71 -3.05
CA LYS A 220 -14.57 -12.32 -3.73
C LYS A 220 -15.82 -12.83 -3.02
N GLU A 221 -15.69 -13.77 -2.11
CA GLU A 221 -16.83 -14.30 -1.37
C GLU A 221 -17.53 -13.19 -0.59
N GLY A 222 -18.87 -13.12 -0.69
CA GLY A 222 -19.67 -12.06 -0.07
C GLY A 222 -19.75 -10.74 -0.85
N LEU A 223 -18.99 -10.58 -1.95
CA LEU A 223 -18.96 -9.37 -2.78
C LEU A 223 -19.44 -9.62 -4.20
N ASN A 224 -20.06 -8.60 -4.81
CA ASN A 224 -20.18 -8.45 -6.26
C ASN A 224 -19.20 -7.39 -6.73
N VAL A 225 -18.36 -7.71 -7.70
CA VAL A 225 -17.53 -6.76 -8.44
C VAL A 225 -18.35 -6.27 -9.64
N LEU A 226 -18.61 -4.98 -9.70
CA LEU A 226 -19.57 -4.42 -10.67
C LEU A 226 -18.89 -4.16 -12.02
N LYS A 227 -19.60 -4.48 -13.09
CA LYS A 227 -19.31 -3.95 -14.44
C LYS A 227 -19.82 -2.52 -14.50
N ILE A 228 -19.12 -1.66 -15.23
CA ILE A 228 -19.55 -0.28 -15.50
C ILE A 228 -19.77 -0.12 -16.99
N ASP A 229 -20.98 0.33 -17.37
CA ASP A 229 -21.44 0.38 -18.76
C ASP A 229 -21.23 -0.96 -19.52
N GLY A 230 -21.43 -2.08 -18.80
CA GLY A 230 -21.22 -3.43 -19.32
C GLY A 230 -19.75 -3.85 -19.42
N VAL A 231 -18.79 -2.98 -19.12
CA VAL A 231 -17.35 -3.27 -19.18
C VAL A 231 -16.86 -3.81 -17.82
N GLU A 232 -16.23 -4.96 -17.85
CA GLU A 232 -15.65 -5.61 -16.67
C GLU A 232 -14.23 -5.10 -16.39
N ALA A 233 -13.89 -4.96 -15.12
CA ALA A 233 -12.56 -4.59 -14.68
C ALA A 233 -11.57 -5.77 -14.82
N THR A 234 -11.19 -6.10 -16.03
CA THR A 234 -10.19 -7.14 -16.35
C THR A 234 -8.88 -6.52 -16.79
N THR A 235 -7.77 -7.27 -16.64
CA THR A 235 -6.46 -6.86 -17.17
C THR A 235 -6.56 -6.46 -18.65
N ALA A 236 -7.21 -7.27 -19.49
CA ALA A 236 -7.36 -6.98 -20.92
C ALA A 236 -8.10 -5.66 -21.20
N ASN A 237 -9.14 -5.34 -20.42
CA ASN A 237 -9.89 -4.10 -20.61
C ASN A 237 -9.14 -2.88 -20.05
N ILE A 238 -8.31 -3.07 -19.00
CA ILE A 238 -7.49 -2.00 -18.42
C ILE A 238 -6.30 -1.69 -19.33
N THR A 239 -5.56 -2.70 -19.81
CA THR A 239 -4.39 -2.49 -20.66
C THR A 239 -4.71 -1.71 -21.93
N THR A 240 -5.91 -1.85 -22.46
CA THR A 240 -6.41 -1.14 -23.65
C THR A 240 -7.19 0.14 -23.34
N ASP A 241 -7.27 0.55 -22.07
CA ASP A 241 -8.06 1.67 -21.60
C ASP A 241 -9.57 1.56 -21.90
N LYS A 242 -10.06 0.35 -22.20
CA LYS A 242 -11.51 0.11 -22.34
C LYS A 242 -12.22 0.24 -20.98
N TYR A 243 -11.62 -0.25 -19.92
CA TYR A 243 -12.03 0.02 -18.54
C TYR A 243 -11.22 1.20 -17.99
N LYS A 244 -11.94 2.28 -17.63
CA LYS A 244 -11.31 3.59 -17.37
C LYS A 244 -10.81 3.81 -15.94
N ILE A 245 -11.18 2.94 -14.98
CA ILE A 245 -10.90 3.19 -13.56
C ILE A 245 -9.62 2.42 -13.17
N TRP A 246 -8.47 3.02 -13.47
CA TRP A 246 -7.15 2.49 -13.16
C TRP A 246 -6.12 3.60 -12.93
N SER A 247 -5.01 3.30 -12.29
CA SER A 247 -3.87 4.20 -12.14
C SER A 247 -2.54 3.45 -12.15
N TYR A 248 -1.45 4.22 -12.26
CA TYR A 248 -0.15 3.71 -11.90
C TYR A 248 -0.03 3.58 -10.39
N GLU A 249 0.75 2.62 -9.96
CA GLU A 249 1.27 2.52 -8.61
C GLU A 249 2.68 3.09 -8.60
N HIS A 250 2.89 4.07 -7.76
CA HIS A 250 4.11 4.84 -7.65
C HIS A 250 4.82 4.53 -6.33
N MET A 251 6.14 4.46 -6.38
CA MET A 251 7.02 4.51 -5.22
C MET A 251 7.89 5.76 -5.31
N TYR A 252 7.50 6.80 -4.61
CA TYR A 252 8.24 8.07 -4.60
C TYR A 252 9.40 8.05 -3.62
N THR A 253 10.51 8.70 -3.99
CA THR A 253 11.63 9.00 -3.10
C THR A 253 11.90 10.50 -3.07
N LYS A 254 12.45 11.02 -1.97
CA LYS A 254 12.91 12.40 -1.90
C LYS A 254 14.28 12.48 -2.55
N GLY A 255 14.33 12.97 -3.79
CA GLY A 255 15.53 12.95 -4.62
C GLY A 255 15.98 11.53 -5.01
N GLU A 256 17.27 11.40 -5.34
CA GLU A 256 17.87 10.11 -5.74
C GLU A 256 17.99 9.14 -4.56
N SER A 257 17.58 7.91 -4.79
CA SER A 257 17.67 6.85 -3.78
C SER A 257 19.07 6.22 -3.74
N THR A 258 19.49 5.82 -2.54
CA THR A 258 20.77 5.14 -2.29
C THR A 258 20.56 3.93 -1.38
N GLY A 259 21.60 3.11 -1.18
CA GLY A 259 21.59 2.00 -0.23
C GLY A 259 20.41 1.04 -0.39
N VAL A 260 19.77 0.70 0.73
CA VAL A 260 18.63 -0.23 0.77
C VAL A 260 17.44 0.28 -0.05
N THR A 261 17.18 1.59 -0.04
CA THR A 261 16.08 2.19 -0.82
C THR A 261 16.26 1.95 -2.31
N LYS A 262 17.45 2.24 -2.85
CA LYS A 262 17.76 2.01 -4.26
C LYS A 262 17.68 0.53 -4.62
N ALA A 263 18.25 -0.34 -3.79
CA ALA A 263 18.24 -1.77 -4.04
C ALA A 263 16.82 -2.34 -4.02
N PHE A 264 15.97 -1.92 -3.08
CA PHE A 264 14.57 -2.34 -3.02
C PHE A 264 13.76 -1.87 -4.22
N LEU A 265 13.92 -0.62 -4.65
CA LEU A 265 13.26 -0.12 -5.87
C LEU A 265 13.73 -0.86 -7.13
N THR A 266 15.03 -1.15 -7.24
CA THR A 266 15.57 -1.98 -8.33
C THR A 266 14.95 -3.37 -8.32
N TYR A 267 14.80 -3.98 -7.13
CA TYR A 267 14.14 -5.27 -6.98
C TYR A 267 12.67 -5.22 -7.38
N MET A 268 11.92 -4.20 -6.94
CA MET A 268 10.52 -3.99 -7.33
C MET A 268 10.32 -3.91 -8.85
N LEU A 269 11.28 -3.32 -9.57
CA LEU A 269 11.26 -3.14 -11.02
C LEU A 269 11.88 -4.32 -11.79
N SER A 270 12.37 -5.35 -11.10
CA SER A 270 13.02 -6.49 -11.74
C SER A 270 12.03 -7.46 -12.37
N ASP A 271 12.50 -8.25 -13.35
CA ASP A 271 11.73 -9.32 -13.98
C ASP A 271 11.26 -10.38 -12.97
N GLU A 272 11.99 -10.56 -11.88
CA GLU A 272 11.61 -11.48 -10.82
C GLU A 272 10.28 -11.11 -10.16
N MET A 273 9.99 -9.82 -10.06
CA MET A 273 8.73 -9.34 -9.48
C MET A 273 7.56 -9.47 -10.46
N LYS A 274 7.80 -9.61 -11.75
CA LYS A 274 6.75 -9.66 -12.79
C LYS A 274 5.70 -10.72 -12.52
N ALA A 275 6.11 -11.94 -12.17
CA ALA A 275 5.18 -13.03 -11.83
C ALA A 275 4.34 -12.71 -10.57
N SER A 276 4.94 -12.05 -9.58
CA SER A 276 4.26 -11.62 -8.36
C SER A 276 3.26 -10.49 -8.62
N ILE A 277 3.61 -9.53 -9.46
CA ILE A 277 2.74 -8.44 -9.93
C ILE A 277 1.46 -9.04 -10.55
N VAL A 278 1.61 -9.94 -11.52
CA VAL A 278 0.47 -10.58 -12.20
C VAL A 278 -0.36 -11.43 -11.23
N LYS A 279 0.30 -12.25 -10.40
CA LYS A 279 -0.38 -13.14 -9.43
C LYS A 279 -1.24 -12.37 -8.44
N LEU A 280 -0.83 -11.16 -8.05
CA LEU A 280 -1.57 -10.30 -7.13
C LEU A 280 -2.56 -9.37 -7.82
N GLY A 281 -2.85 -9.55 -9.12
CA GLY A 281 -3.85 -8.78 -9.85
C GLY A 281 -3.42 -7.39 -10.26
N TYR A 282 -2.12 -7.08 -10.20
CA TYR A 282 -1.53 -5.89 -10.82
C TYR A 282 -1.12 -6.19 -12.26
N ILE A 283 -0.82 -5.13 -13.00
CA ILE A 283 -0.43 -5.19 -14.40
C ILE A 283 1.00 -4.65 -14.54
N PRO A 284 1.94 -5.43 -15.10
CA PRO A 284 3.28 -4.93 -15.38
C PRO A 284 3.22 -3.70 -16.30
N MET A 285 4.12 -2.72 -16.07
CA MET A 285 4.18 -1.50 -16.87
C MET A 285 4.33 -1.80 -18.37
N ALA A 286 5.13 -2.81 -18.73
CA ALA A 286 5.38 -3.20 -20.11
C ALA A 286 4.16 -3.77 -20.83
N ASP A 287 3.15 -4.24 -20.09
CA ASP A 287 1.95 -4.84 -20.68
C ASP A 287 0.87 -3.78 -21.02
N MET A 288 1.06 -2.53 -20.57
CA MET A 288 0.13 -1.44 -20.86
C MET A 288 0.24 -0.96 -22.31
N LYS A 289 -0.92 -0.82 -22.95
CA LYS A 289 -1.07 -0.26 -24.30
C LYS A 289 -1.58 1.19 -24.29
N ALA A 290 -2.02 1.64 -23.13
CA ALA A 290 -2.50 3.00 -22.89
C ALA A 290 -1.63 3.69 -21.83
N THR A 291 -1.53 5.01 -21.92
CA THR A 291 -0.81 5.86 -20.98
C THR A 291 -1.74 6.92 -20.41
N ARG A 292 -1.38 7.47 -19.23
CA ARG A 292 -2.03 8.60 -18.56
C ARG A 292 -1.01 9.55 -17.96
N ASP A 293 -1.38 10.83 -17.88
CA ASP A 293 -0.66 11.90 -17.19
C ASP A 293 -1.40 12.34 -15.93
#